data_e5fe46e89670fadebfd45137b1f5f29c
#
_entry.id   e5fe46e89670fadebfd45137b1f5f29c
#
_cell.length_a   1.000
_cell.length_b   1.000
_cell.length_c   1.000
_cell.angle_alpha   90.00
_cell.angle_beta   90.00
_cell.angle_gamma   90.00
#
_symmetry.space_group_name_H-M   'P 1'
#
loop_
_entity.id
_entity.type
_entity.pdbx_description
1 polymer ?
#
loop_
_entity_poly.entity_id
_entity_poly.type
_entity_poly.pdbx_seq_one_letter_code
_entity_poly.pdbx_strand_id
1 'polypeptide(L)'
;DVPVSVQAFSADDIKAAGIERPQDFINLTAGVSAVQTAEIGDIQISIRGINTGRDAETNFAFVVDGVLQTNPSALNQELNGVSQIEILKGPQGALYGRNAVAGAMIISTRKPTDKFEADIDVGAGDYGLKKASVWMGGAVADGVKGSVSAYMRKTNGQWTNSRLNCNDCVDYLDEKGVTGRLMFDAAGGTIDVKAKASKVTAGAINFNASLALAEIASVLGAPVFSENVNNHQFSYLNNIKPVNEQKNANFSIKGEWDTSLGKVTSYVAFNDQKNQFLTDGTSAAFYLYSLTPACQDSNNAASSGSLPAPFYYSANGPFVNSFLPPYSGTSCDGYQYQQRDQKDSSFELRIASPGNQALRWLAGIYYGDIKRHVVVSQGYDPGANGSLSAQAFVPYSNGMTNSTDLEYNDDFQSKVSAVFGQLAYDVAPNVEAALALRYDSEKRSVDNLVGTGANAFAQTPLFGAAWTGGAQPYINPAYTQDPTLATTGIPSRSKSFSQLQPKLSLNWKLSDDFSMYASYGYGF
;
A
#
# COMPACT_ATOMS: atom_id res chain seq x y z
N ASP A 1 -15.64 -24.43 14.76
CA ASP A 1 -16.27 -23.79 13.58
C ASP A 1 -16.43 -22.29 13.85
N VAL A 2 -15.86 -21.45 12.98
CA VAL A 2 -15.99 -20.00 13.10
C VAL A 2 -17.21 -19.57 12.26
N PRO A 3 -18.18 -18.83 12.78
CA PRO A 3 -19.39 -18.41 12.05
C PRO A 3 -19.06 -17.30 11.05
N VAL A 4 -18.22 -17.63 10.05
CA VAL A 4 -17.79 -16.73 8.99
C VAL A 4 -17.36 -17.54 7.77
N SER A 5 -17.53 -16.98 6.58
CA SER A 5 -17.02 -17.61 5.35
C SER A 5 -15.50 -17.49 5.32
N VAL A 6 -14.82 -18.60 5.43
CA VAL A 6 -13.35 -18.70 5.43
C VAL A 6 -12.90 -19.43 4.17
N GLN A 7 -11.85 -18.91 3.54
CA GLN A 7 -11.03 -19.62 2.57
C GLN A 7 -9.66 -19.83 3.20
N ALA A 8 -9.20 -21.04 3.27
CA ALA A 8 -7.89 -21.37 3.81
C ALA A 8 -7.04 -22.08 2.75
N PHE A 9 -5.73 -21.81 2.76
CA PHE A 9 -4.72 -22.51 1.97
C PHE A 9 -3.67 -23.06 2.95
N SER A 10 -3.51 -24.36 2.94
CA SER A 10 -2.43 -25.05 3.68
C SER A 10 -1.07 -24.85 2.98
N ALA A 11 0.01 -25.26 3.63
CA ALA A 11 1.34 -25.26 3.02
C ALA A 11 1.39 -26.08 1.72
N ASP A 12 0.68 -27.21 1.68
CA ASP A 12 0.60 -28.06 0.49
C ASP A 12 -0.21 -27.40 -0.63
N ASP A 13 -1.32 -26.73 -0.30
CA ASP A 13 -2.11 -25.97 -1.27
C ASP A 13 -1.30 -24.82 -1.86
N ILE A 14 -0.57 -24.08 -1.00
CA ILE A 14 0.31 -22.97 -1.40
C ILE A 14 1.34 -23.47 -2.41
N LYS A 15 1.99 -24.59 -2.11
CA LYS A 15 3.00 -25.18 -2.99
C LYS A 15 2.40 -25.73 -4.28
N ALA A 16 1.28 -26.46 -4.19
CA ALA A 16 0.61 -27.06 -5.35
C ALA A 16 0.04 -26.02 -6.31
N ALA A 17 -0.48 -24.92 -5.79
CA ALA A 17 -1.02 -23.82 -6.59
C ALA A 17 0.04 -22.80 -7.05
N GLY A 18 1.31 -22.94 -6.64
CA GLY A 18 2.38 -22.02 -6.99
C GLY A 18 2.16 -20.61 -6.42
N ILE A 19 1.59 -20.52 -5.23
CA ILE A 19 1.35 -19.23 -4.54
C ILE A 19 2.68 -18.72 -4.01
N GLU A 20 3.16 -17.64 -4.59
CA GLU A 20 4.41 -16.97 -4.21
C GLU A 20 4.16 -15.56 -3.65
N ARG A 21 3.04 -14.95 -4.04
CA ARG A 21 2.67 -13.57 -3.70
C ARG A 21 1.22 -13.48 -3.24
N PRO A 22 0.87 -12.44 -2.48
CA PRO A 22 -0.53 -12.22 -2.07
C PRO A 22 -1.53 -12.20 -3.22
N GLN A 23 -1.16 -11.67 -4.37
CA GLN A 23 -2.02 -11.61 -5.54
C GLN A 23 -2.43 -13.00 -6.04
N ASP A 24 -1.56 -14.00 -5.91
CA ASP A 24 -1.81 -15.36 -6.39
C ASP A 24 -2.97 -15.99 -5.62
N PHE A 25 -2.96 -15.96 -4.28
CA PHE A 25 -4.04 -16.52 -3.49
C PHE A 25 -5.33 -15.68 -3.54
N ILE A 26 -5.21 -14.36 -3.72
CA ILE A 26 -6.37 -13.48 -3.91
C ILE A 26 -7.13 -13.90 -5.16
N ASN A 27 -6.44 -14.14 -6.27
CA ASN A 27 -7.05 -14.57 -7.53
C ASN A 27 -7.68 -15.96 -7.44
N LEU A 28 -7.26 -16.79 -6.51
CA LEU A 28 -7.84 -18.13 -6.23
C LEU A 28 -9.00 -18.07 -5.23
N THR A 29 -9.32 -16.90 -4.69
CA THR A 29 -10.31 -16.75 -3.63
C THR A 29 -11.63 -16.22 -4.18
N ALA A 30 -12.68 -17.03 -4.12
CA ALA A 30 -14.01 -16.61 -4.58
C ALA A 30 -14.53 -15.37 -3.82
N GLY A 31 -15.02 -14.36 -4.55
CA GLY A 31 -15.54 -13.12 -3.98
C GLY A 31 -14.46 -12.16 -3.45
N VAL A 32 -13.21 -12.40 -3.83
CA VAL A 32 -12.09 -11.47 -3.63
C VAL A 32 -11.45 -11.19 -4.98
N SER A 33 -11.13 -9.95 -5.24
CA SER A 33 -10.39 -9.56 -6.44
C SER A 33 -9.31 -8.55 -6.10
N ALA A 34 -8.28 -8.51 -6.92
CA ALA A 34 -7.18 -7.58 -6.77
C ALA A 34 -6.87 -6.91 -8.10
N VAL A 35 -6.65 -5.61 -8.06
CA VAL A 35 -6.17 -4.83 -9.19
C VAL A 35 -4.86 -4.16 -8.78
N GLN A 36 -3.80 -4.47 -9.50
CA GLN A 36 -2.53 -3.80 -9.33
C GLN A 36 -2.65 -2.38 -9.90
N THR A 37 -2.18 -1.41 -9.15
CA THR A 37 -2.24 0.00 -9.52
C THR A 37 -0.89 0.56 -9.97
N ALA A 38 -0.57 1.77 -9.57
CA ALA A 38 0.56 2.53 -10.09
C ALA A 38 1.93 1.95 -9.75
N GLU A 39 2.05 1.24 -8.65
CA GLU A 39 3.32 0.73 -8.16
C GLU A 39 3.17 -0.68 -7.61
N ILE A 40 4.29 -1.34 -7.47
CA ILE A 40 4.27 -2.69 -6.91
C ILE A 40 3.86 -2.63 -5.43
N GLY A 41 2.82 -3.39 -5.06
CA GLY A 41 2.27 -3.42 -3.71
C GLY A 41 1.16 -2.42 -3.42
N ASP A 42 0.89 -1.50 -4.33
CA ASP A 42 -0.35 -0.73 -4.29
C ASP A 42 -1.44 -1.56 -4.98
N ILE A 43 -1.94 -2.55 -4.26
CA ILE A 43 -2.96 -3.47 -4.74
C ILE A 43 -4.31 -3.04 -4.18
N GLN A 44 -5.22 -2.68 -5.06
CA GLN A 44 -6.61 -2.44 -4.67
C GLN A 44 -7.32 -3.79 -4.54
N ILE A 45 -7.71 -4.12 -3.33
CA ILE A 45 -8.38 -5.37 -3.01
C ILE A 45 -9.85 -5.11 -2.77
N SER A 46 -10.69 -5.91 -3.41
CA SER A 46 -12.13 -5.94 -3.18
C SER A 46 -12.52 -7.24 -2.51
N ILE A 47 -13.20 -7.17 -1.38
CA ILE A 47 -13.79 -8.32 -0.71
C ILE A 47 -15.31 -8.14 -0.71
N ARG A 48 -16.04 -9.01 -1.41
CA ARG A 48 -17.51 -8.95 -1.56
C ARG A 48 -18.00 -7.56 -2.03
N GLY A 49 -17.27 -6.92 -2.94
CA GLY A 49 -17.63 -5.62 -3.50
C GLY A 49 -17.22 -4.41 -2.64
N ILE A 50 -16.63 -4.63 -1.47
CA ILE A 50 -16.05 -3.53 -0.67
C ILE A 50 -14.61 -3.33 -1.13
N ASN A 51 -14.35 -2.19 -1.79
CA ASN A 51 -13.05 -1.90 -2.41
C ASN A 51 -12.15 -1.09 -1.49
N THR A 52 -10.85 -1.36 -1.54
CA THR A 52 -9.84 -0.41 -1.03
C THR A 52 -9.66 0.74 -2.02
N GLY A 53 -9.42 1.94 -1.54
CA GLY A 53 -8.97 3.04 -2.38
C GLY A 53 -7.47 2.98 -2.64
N ARG A 54 -7.03 3.57 -3.75
CA ARG A 54 -5.61 3.82 -3.98
C ARG A 54 -5.08 4.75 -2.88
N ASP A 55 -3.87 4.45 -2.40
CA ASP A 55 -3.19 5.25 -1.36
C ASP A 55 -3.95 5.36 -0.04
N ALA A 56 -5.07 4.65 0.10
CA ALA A 56 -5.88 4.61 1.30
C ALA A 56 -5.47 3.47 2.23
N GLU A 57 -5.93 3.55 3.46
CA GLU A 57 -5.86 2.41 4.36
C GLU A 57 -6.69 1.25 3.82
N THR A 58 -6.25 0.02 4.08
CA THR A 58 -7.01 -1.18 3.69
C THR A 58 -8.36 -1.22 4.42
N ASN A 59 -9.36 -1.81 3.79
CA ASN A 59 -10.66 -2.07 4.40
C ASN A 59 -10.78 -3.49 4.98
N PHE A 60 -9.67 -4.22 5.03
CA PHE A 60 -9.55 -5.53 5.67
C PHE A 60 -8.33 -5.54 6.60
N ALA A 61 -8.44 -6.28 7.70
CA ALA A 61 -7.29 -6.50 8.59
C ALA A 61 -6.29 -7.44 7.92
N PHE A 62 -5.03 -7.02 7.86
CA PHE A 62 -3.93 -7.87 7.42
C PHE A 62 -3.08 -8.26 8.61
N VAL A 63 -3.01 -9.55 8.91
CA VAL A 63 -2.38 -10.09 10.12
C VAL A 63 -1.32 -11.10 9.75
N VAL A 64 -0.11 -10.94 10.25
CA VAL A 64 1.00 -11.89 10.06
C VAL A 64 1.45 -12.41 11.42
N ASP A 65 1.39 -13.71 11.63
CA ASP A 65 1.71 -14.39 12.90
C ASP A 65 1.00 -13.80 14.14
N GLY A 66 -0.21 -13.29 13.92
CA GLY A 66 -1.02 -12.64 14.95
C GLY A 66 -0.73 -11.16 15.17
N VAL A 67 0.21 -10.55 14.44
CA VAL A 67 0.52 -9.12 14.49
C VAL A 67 -0.21 -8.38 13.37
N LEU A 68 -1.03 -7.39 13.73
CA LEU A 68 -1.73 -6.54 12.77
C LEU A 68 -0.73 -5.68 12.00
N GLN A 69 -0.79 -5.73 10.69
CA GLN A 69 -0.01 -4.90 9.77
C GLN A 69 -0.82 -3.66 9.40
N THR A 70 -0.26 -2.50 9.62
CA THR A 70 -0.96 -1.22 9.42
C THR A 70 -0.66 -0.56 8.08
N ASN A 71 0.33 -1.08 7.35
CA ASN A 71 0.72 -0.55 6.05
C ASN A 71 0.21 -1.44 4.91
N PRO A 72 -0.50 -0.88 3.92
CA PRO A 72 -0.97 -1.62 2.75
C PRO A 72 0.15 -2.33 1.96
N SER A 73 1.32 -1.70 1.86
CA SER A 73 2.46 -2.30 1.14
C SER A 73 3.06 -3.53 1.85
N ALA A 74 2.62 -3.85 3.07
CA ALA A 74 2.96 -5.11 3.70
C ALA A 74 2.47 -6.33 2.90
N LEU A 75 1.45 -6.17 2.06
CA LEU A 75 1.00 -7.17 1.09
C LEU A 75 1.97 -7.41 -0.06
N ASN A 76 2.91 -6.50 -0.28
CA ASN A 76 3.86 -6.61 -1.39
C ASN A 76 5.11 -7.41 -1.02
N GLN A 77 4.96 -8.55 -0.42
CA GLN A 77 6.08 -9.36 0.02
C GLN A 77 5.96 -10.78 -0.51
N GLU A 78 7.09 -11.36 -0.90
CA GLU A 78 7.14 -12.76 -1.21
C GLU A 78 6.78 -13.60 0.02
N LEU A 79 5.97 -14.64 -0.20
CA LEU A 79 5.40 -15.49 0.85
C LEU A 79 6.34 -16.66 1.20
N ASN A 80 7.66 -16.40 1.27
CA ASN A 80 8.62 -17.44 1.61
C ASN A 80 8.43 -17.92 3.06
N GLY A 81 8.34 -19.24 3.22
CA GLY A 81 8.15 -19.85 4.52
C GLY A 81 6.75 -19.66 5.12
N VAL A 82 5.74 -19.43 4.31
CA VAL A 82 4.34 -19.40 4.76
C VAL A 82 3.83 -20.83 4.96
N SER A 83 3.14 -21.05 6.08
CA SER A 83 2.53 -22.35 6.43
C SER A 83 1.03 -22.37 6.20
N GLN A 84 0.36 -21.21 6.28
CA GLN A 84 -1.08 -21.12 6.12
C GLN A 84 -1.49 -19.70 5.73
N ILE A 85 -2.50 -19.60 4.88
CA ILE A 85 -3.18 -18.35 4.54
C ILE A 85 -4.66 -18.54 4.79
N GLU A 86 -5.30 -17.61 5.51
CA GLU A 86 -6.73 -17.61 5.78
C GLU A 86 -7.34 -16.29 5.36
N ILE A 87 -8.46 -16.32 4.66
CA ILE A 87 -9.22 -15.16 4.25
C ILE A 87 -10.62 -15.27 4.84
N LEU A 88 -10.91 -14.39 5.80
CA LEU A 88 -12.21 -14.25 6.43
C LEU A 88 -13.00 -13.16 5.73
N LYS A 89 -14.19 -13.49 5.22
CA LYS A 89 -15.02 -12.59 4.42
C LYS A 89 -16.19 -12.05 5.25
N GLY A 90 -16.36 -10.75 5.26
CA GLY A 90 -17.36 -10.01 6.04
C GLY A 90 -16.76 -9.34 7.28
N PRO A 91 -17.51 -8.46 7.97
CA PRO A 91 -16.99 -7.63 9.04
C PRO A 91 -16.31 -8.40 10.17
N GLN A 92 -15.09 -8.03 10.50
CA GLN A 92 -14.26 -8.62 11.55
C GLN A 92 -13.77 -7.57 12.57
N GLY A 93 -14.33 -6.35 12.54
CA GLY A 93 -13.91 -5.23 13.37
C GLY A 93 -13.86 -5.54 14.86
N ALA A 94 -14.82 -6.31 15.37
CA ALA A 94 -14.88 -6.66 16.79
C ALA A 94 -13.66 -7.45 17.31
N LEU A 95 -13.00 -8.23 16.47
CA LEU A 95 -11.84 -9.07 16.87
C LEU A 95 -10.52 -8.50 16.37
N TYR A 96 -10.48 -8.00 15.13
CA TYR A 96 -9.26 -7.53 14.48
C TYR A 96 -9.12 -6.00 14.47
N GLY A 97 -10.18 -5.28 14.85
CA GLY A 97 -10.17 -3.84 15.02
C GLY A 97 -10.28 -3.06 13.71
N ARG A 98 -9.51 -2.00 13.64
CA ARG A 98 -9.50 -1.09 12.50
C ARG A 98 -9.24 -1.83 11.18
N ASN A 99 -9.76 -1.25 10.11
CA ASN A 99 -9.61 -1.75 8.75
C ASN A 99 -10.25 -3.13 8.49
N ALA A 100 -11.08 -3.68 9.38
CA ALA A 100 -11.66 -5.01 9.24
C ALA A 100 -13.13 -4.99 8.80
N VAL A 101 -13.53 -3.99 8.00
CA VAL A 101 -14.91 -3.82 7.51
C VAL A 101 -15.28 -4.89 6.48
N ALA A 102 -14.37 -5.16 5.54
CA ALA A 102 -14.59 -6.14 4.47
C ALA A 102 -14.21 -7.56 4.89
N GLY A 103 -13.26 -7.70 5.83
CA GLY A 103 -12.78 -9.01 6.26
C GLY A 103 -11.43 -8.95 6.96
N ALA A 104 -10.75 -10.11 6.97
CA ALA A 104 -9.37 -10.23 7.43
C ALA A 104 -8.60 -11.22 6.56
N MET A 105 -7.31 -10.93 6.32
CA MET A 105 -6.33 -11.85 5.76
C MET A 105 -5.31 -12.18 6.82
N ILE A 106 -5.13 -13.46 7.09
CA ILE A 106 -4.25 -13.96 8.13
C ILE A 106 -3.20 -14.84 7.48
N ILE A 107 -1.94 -14.51 7.68
CA ILE A 107 -0.80 -15.29 7.21
C ILE A 107 -0.07 -15.85 8.43
N SER A 108 0.12 -17.15 8.44
CA SER A 108 0.95 -17.86 9.41
C SER A 108 2.24 -18.29 8.74
N THR A 109 3.39 -17.96 9.34
CA THR A 109 4.69 -18.38 8.83
C THR A 109 5.16 -19.66 9.53
N ARG A 110 5.99 -20.44 8.84
CA ARG A 110 6.54 -21.69 9.34
C ARG A 110 7.33 -21.44 10.62
N LYS A 111 7.04 -22.21 11.65
CA LYS A 111 7.76 -22.19 12.93
C LYS A 111 8.87 -23.25 12.89
N PRO A 112 10.06 -22.98 13.46
CA PRO A 112 11.08 -23.99 13.63
C PRO A 112 10.61 -25.07 14.61
N THR A 113 10.94 -26.33 14.30
CA THR A 113 10.66 -27.52 15.14
C THR A 113 11.92 -27.93 15.91
N ASP A 114 11.85 -29.04 16.67
CA ASP A 114 13.04 -29.59 17.32
C ASP A 114 14.00 -30.26 16.32
N LYS A 115 13.49 -30.63 15.14
CA LYS A 115 14.28 -31.25 14.08
C LYS A 115 14.77 -30.17 13.12
N PHE A 116 16.01 -30.33 12.66
CA PHE A 116 16.52 -29.49 11.59
C PHE A 116 15.75 -29.80 10.29
N GLU A 117 15.24 -28.78 9.67
CA GLU A 117 14.54 -28.82 8.40
C GLU A 117 15.08 -27.69 7.50
N ALA A 118 15.17 -27.97 6.22
CA ALA A 118 15.54 -26.98 5.21
C ALA A 118 14.70 -27.16 3.96
N ASP A 119 14.35 -26.04 3.33
CA ASP A 119 13.65 -25.99 2.06
C ASP A 119 14.37 -24.98 1.16
N ILE A 120 14.65 -25.38 -0.09
CA ILE A 120 15.33 -24.56 -1.07
C ILE A 120 14.52 -24.61 -2.35
N ASP A 121 14.16 -23.44 -2.88
CA ASP A 121 13.53 -23.30 -4.20
C ASP A 121 14.41 -22.45 -5.09
N VAL A 122 14.60 -22.88 -6.32
CA VAL A 122 15.30 -22.12 -7.36
C VAL A 122 14.51 -22.20 -8.65
N GLY A 123 14.44 -21.11 -9.36
CA GLY A 123 13.68 -21.05 -10.60
C GLY A 123 14.28 -20.04 -11.60
N ALA A 124 14.06 -20.32 -12.86
CA ALA A 124 14.36 -19.44 -13.97
C ALA A 124 13.22 -19.54 -14.99
N GLY A 125 13.00 -18.48 -15.74
CA GLY A 125 11.91 -18.43 -16.72
C GLY A 125 12.11 -17.33 -17.75
N ASP A 126 11.07 -17.08 -18.50
CA ASP A 126 11.05 -16.05 -19.52
C ASP A 126 11.28 -14.65 -18.93
N TYR A 127 11.56 -13.70 -19.77
CA TYR A 127 11.81 -12.30 -19.40
C TYR A 127 12.93 -12.11 -18.37
N GLY A 128 13.93 -13.01 -18.40
CA GLY A 128 15.05 -12.98 -17.48
C GLY A 128 14.69 -13.30 -16.03
N LEU A 129 13.56 -13.98 -15.79
CA LEU A 129 13.16 -14.40 -14.45
C LEU A 129 14.23 -15.30 -13.83
N LYS A 130 14.67 -14.92 -12.65
CA LYS A 130 15.53 -15.68 -11.74
C LYS A 130 14.98 -15.55 -10.34
N LYS A 131 14.77 -16.67 -9.66
CA LYS A 131 14.34 -16.68 -8.26
C LYS A 131 15.15 -17.70 -7.48
N ALA A 132 15.37 -17.41 -6.22
CA ALA A 132 15.91 -18.35 -5.26
C ALA A 132 15.34 -18.02 -3.89
N SER A 133 14.98 -19.05 -3.15
CA SER A 133 14.60 -18.90 -1.76
C SER A 133 15.14 -20.06 -0.93
N VAL A 134 15.38 -19.78 0.34
CA VAL A 134 15.80 -20.76 1.33
C VAL A 134 15.04 -20.50 2.63
N TRP A 135 14.57 -21.56 3.25
CA TRP A 135 14.16 -21.58 4.64
C TRP A 135 14.91 -22.70 5.35
N MET A 136 15.45 -22.41 6.52
CA MET A 136 16.05 -23.44 7.37
C MET A 136 15.71 -23.15 8.82
N GLY A 137 15.49 -24.19 9.61
CA GLY A 137 15.13 -24.04 11.01
C GLY A 137 15.31 -25.35 11.79
N GLY A 138 15.40 -25.22 13.11
CA GLY A 138 15.56 -26.35 14.01
C GLY A 138 15.87 -25.90 15.43
N ALA A 139 16.16 -26.85 16.31
CA ALA A 139 16.66 -26.59 17.65
C ALA A 139 18.06 -25.95 17.58
N VAL A 140 18.27 -24.89 18.33
CA VAL A 140 19.55 -24.18 18.47
C VAL A 140 20.21 -24.54 19.80
N ALA A 141 19.39 -24.67 20.85
CA ALA A 141 19.77 -25.09 22.20
C ALA A 141 18.54 -25.67 22.89
N ASP A 142 18.72 -26.21 24.09
CA ASP A 142 17.59 -26.68 24.91
C ASP A 142 16.60 -25.55 25.15
N GLY A 143 15.32 -25.79 24.80
CA GLY A 143 14.26 -24.78 24.89
C GLY A 143 14.39 -23.60 23.92
N VAL A 144 15.33 -23.66 22.96
CA VAL A 144 15.53 -22.59 21.96
C VAL A 144 15.49 -23.15 20.54
N LYS A 145 14.57 -22.66 19.72
CA LYS A 145 14.43 -22.99 18.31
C LYS A 145 14.66 -21.76 17.47
N GLY A 146 15.28 -21.93 16.31
CA GLY A 146 15.57 -20.82 15.42
C GLY A 146 15.30 -21.16 13.96
N SER A 147 14.96 -20.15 13.17
CA SER A 147 14.90 -20.27 11.72
C SER A 147 15.42 -19.02 11.04
N VAL A 148 15.94 -19.22 9.84
CA VAL A 148 16.31 -18.15 8.90
C VAL A 148 15.66 -18.47 7.57
N SER A 149 15.08 -17.46 6.94
CA SER A 149 14.66 -17.54 5.55
C SER A 149 15.23 -16.36 4.76
N ALA A 150 15.58 -16.60 3.52
CA ALA A 150 16.02 -15.56 2.60
C ALA A 150 15.46 -15.85 1.20
N TYR A 151 15.23 -14.79 0.44
CA TYR A 151 14.78 -14.91 -0.93
C TYR A 151 15.34 -13.80 -1.81
N MET A 152 15.41 -14.09 -3.10
CA MET A 152 15.63 -13.12 -4.15
C MET A 152 14.80 -13.46 -5.37
N ARG A 153 14.32 -12.45 -6.06
CA ARG A 153 13.59 -12.55 -7.32
C ARG A 153 13.97 -11.39 -8.24
N LYS A 154 14.27 -11.69 -9.47
CA LYS A 154 14.55 -10.68 -10.48
C LYS A 154 13.88 -11.04 -11.80
N THR A 155 13.31 -10.05 -12.48
CA THR A 155 12.81 -10.17 -13.85
C THR A 155 13.02 -8.84 -14.58
N ASN A 156 13.23 -8.90 -15.86
CA ASN A 156 13.29 -7.72 -16.72
C ASN A 156 11.89 -7.16 -17.04
N GLY A 157 10.83 -7.98 -16.83
CA GLY A 157 9.49 -7.66 -17.26
C GLY A 157 9.21 -8.02 -18.71
N GLN A 158 7.95 -7.86 -19.10
CA GLN A 158 7.45 -8.25 -20.42
C GLN A 158 7.50 -7.11 -21.43
N TRP A 159 7.54 -5.88 -20.95
CA TRP A 159 7.33 -4.70 -21.77
C TRP A 159 8.63 -3.97 -22.09
N THR A 160 8.66 -3.38 -23.27
CA THR A 160 9.79 -2.58 -23.74
C THR A 160 9.39 -1.11 -23.82
N ASN A 161 10.36 -0.24 -23.62
CA ASN A 161 10.21 1.18 -23.88
C ASN A 161 11.06 1.56 -25.11
N SER A 162 10.38 1.94 -26.18
CA SER A 162 11.04 2.26 -27.44
C SER A 162 11.75 3.61 -27.42
N ARG A 163 11.31 4.57 -26.59
CA ARG A 163 11.98 5.87 -26.45
C ARG A 163 13.30 5.76 -25.71
N LEU A 164 13.35 4.95 -24.66
CA LEU A 164 14.57 4.68 -23.89
C LEU A 164 15.40 3.54 -24.49
N ASN A 165 14.86 2.85 -25.50
CA ASN A 165 15.48 1.69 -26.13
C ASN A 165 15.91 0.62 -25.11
N CYS A 166 15.03 0.24 -24.22
CA CYS A 166 15.28 -0.73 -23.16
C CYS A 166 14.14 -1.75 -23.03
N ASN A 167 14.51 -2.95 -22.60
CA ASN A 167 13.62 -4.08 -22.34
C ASN A 167 13.58 -4.51 -20.86
N ASP A 168 14.18 -3.71 -19.98
CA ASP A 168 14.28 -3.92 -18.53
C ASP A 168 13.97 -2.65 -17.76
N CYS A 169 13.08 -1.83 -18.27
CA CYS A 169 12.82 -0.50 -17.74
C CYS A 169 11.34 -0.14 -17.61
N VAL A 170 10.43 -1.09 -17.82
CA VAL A 170 9.00 -0.83 -17.68
C VAL A 170 8.44 -1.54 -16.46
N ASP A 171 8.26 -2.84 -16.53
CA ASP A 171 7.66 -3.69 -15.49
C ASP A 171 8.69 -4.64 -14.85
N TYR A 172 9.94 -4.21 -14.82
CA TYR A 172 11.02 -4.95 -14.17
C TYR A 172 10.82 -5.04 -12.65
N LEU A 173 11.42 -6.08 -12.07
CA LEU A 173 11.42 -6.30 -10.63
C LEU A 173 12.78 -6.85 -10.18
N ASP A 174 13.30 -6.31 -9.10
CA ASP A 174 14.41 -6.84 -8.31
C ASP A 174 14.01 -6.77 -6.83
N GLU A 175 13.81 -7.92 -6.21
CA GLU A 175 13.47 -7.97 -4.80
C GLU A 175 14.29 -9.00 -4.06
N LYS A 176 14.50 -8.71 -2.78
CA LYS A 176 15.20 -9.59 -1.86
C LYS A 176 14.80 -9.33 -0.42
N GLY A 177 14.86 -10.35 0.38
CA GLY A 177 14.54 -10.24 1.80
C GLY A 177 15.16 -11.34 2.62
N VAL A 178 15.22 -11.08 3.92
CA VAL A 178 15.68 -12.02 4.93
C VAL A 178 14.78 -11.92 6.16
N THR A 179 14.48 -13.06 6.77
CA THR A 179 13.74 -13.16 8.03
C THR A 179 14.50 -14.07 8.98
N GLY A 180 14.71 -13.60 10.20
CA GLY A 180 15.20 -14.40 11.32
C GLY A 180 14.09 -14.58 12.35
N ARG A 181 13.99 -15.77 12.96
CA ARG A 181 13.04 -16.08 14.02
C ARG A 181 13.72 -16.90 15.10
N LEU A 182 13.49 -16.53 16.35
CA LEU A 182 13.91 -17.29 17.53
C LEU A 182 12.70 -17.52 18.42
N MET A 183 12.54 -18.76 18.87
CA MET A 183 11.48 -19.15 19.78
C MET A 183 12.11 -19.71 21.05
N PHE A 184 11.66 -19.24 22.18
CA PHE A 184 12.15 -19.62 23.50
C PHE A 184 11.03 -20.21 24.33
N ASP A 185 11.27 -21.35 24.95
CA ASP A 185 10.40 -21.87 25.99
C ASP A 185 10.70 -21.12 27.29
N ALA A 186 9.72 -20.40 27.83
CA ALA A 186 9.90 -19.52 28.98
C ALA A 186 8.72 -19.59 29.94
N ALA A 187 8.98 -19.98 31.19
CA ALA A 187 8.01 -19.97 32.30
C ALA A 187 6.67 -20.64 31.96
N GLY A 188 6.69 -21.80 31.29
CA GLY A 188 5.50 -22.54 30.90
C GLY A 188 4.76 -21.98 29.67
N GLY A 189 5.40 -21.10 28.95
CA GLY A 189 4.91 -20.51 27.70
C GLY A 189 6.01 -20.40 26.66
N THR A 190 5.75 -19.66 25.59
CA THR A 190 6.68 -19.47 24.47
C THR A 190 6.83 -17.98 24.18
N ILE A 191 8.08 -17.54 24.01
CA ILE A 191 8.42 -16.22 23.47
C ILE A 191 8.93 -16.40 22.05
N ASP A 192 8.35 -15.68 21.11
CA ASP A 192 8.63 -15.71 19.68
C ASP A 192 9.15 -14.33 19.25
N VAL A 193 10.43 -14.25 18.88
CA VAL A 193 11.11 -13.05 18.41
C VAL A 193 11.35 -13.16 16.91
N LYS A 194 10.88 -12.19 16.14
CA LYS A 194 10.98 -12.19 14.69
C LYS A 194 11.51 -10.86 14.18
N ALA A 195 12.47 -10.91 13.27
CA ALA A 195 13.00 -9.76 12.57
C ALA A 195 13.00 -10.05 11.04
N LYS A 196 12.54 -9.07 10.27
CA LYS A 196 12.49 -9.16 8.80
C LYS A 196 13.02 -7.88 8.19
N ALA A 197 13.81 -8.01 7.12
CA ALA A 197 14.21 -6.91 6.27
C ALA A 197 14.03 -7.28 4.81
N SER A 198 13.53 -6.35 3.99
CA SER A 198 13.38 -6.55 2.55
C SER A 198 13.61 -5.27 1.77
N LYS A 199 14.05 -5.44 0.52
CA LYS A 199 14.18 -4.38 -0.47
C LYS A 199 13.53 -4.82 -1.77
N VAL A 200 12.76 -3.93 -2.38
CA VAL A 200 12.17 -4.07 -3.70
C VAL A 200 12.60 -2.89 -4.55
N THR A 201 12.99 -3.14 -5.80
CA THR A 201 13.19 -2.13 -6.82
C THR A 201 12.43 -2.59 -8.07
N ALA A 202 11.50 -1.78 -8.56
CA ALA A 202 10.60 -2.17 -9.62
C ALA A 202 10.26 -0.99 -10.53
N GLY A 203 9.59 -1.25 -11.64
CA GLY A 203 8.91 -0.22 -12.41
C GLY A 203 7.73 0.39 -11.64
N ALA A 204 7.30 1.55 -12.04
CA ALA A 204 6.17 2.27 -11.45
C ALA A 204 5.34 2.95 -12.54
N ILE A 205 4.03 3.08 -12.27
CA ILE A 205 3.04 3.67 -13.19
C ILE A 205 3.15 3.04 -14.61
N ASN A 206 3.01 1.74 -14.65
CA ASN A 206 3.04 0.98 -15.90
C ASN A 206 1.68 1.00 -16.60
N PHE A 207 1.02 2.16 -16.59
CA PHE A 207 -0.23 2.33 -17.29
C PHE A 207 0.02 2.41 -18.79
N ASN A 208 -0.71 1.60 -19.53
CA ASN A 208 -0.85 1.73 -20.95
C ASN A 208 -2.35 1.74 -21.25
N ALA A 209 -2.91 2.94 -21.40
CA ALA A 209 -4.33 3.12 -21.56
C ALA A 209 -4.72 3.05 -23.04
N SER A 210 -5.75 2.27 -23.34
CA SER A 210 -6.44 2.37 -24.62
C SER A 210 -7.31 3.64 -24.62
N LEU A 211 -7.11 4.48 -25.62
CA LEU A 211 -7.74 5.79 -25.69
C LEU A 211 -8.99 5.75 -26.60
N ALA A 212 -10.09 5.25 -26.06
CA ALA A 212 -11.40 5.28 -26.72
C ALA A 212 -12.17 6.56 -26.36
N LEU A 213 -11.62 7.72 -26.72
CA LEU A 213 -12.14 9.05 -26.40
C LEU A 213 -12.58 9.78 -27.68
N ALA A 214 -13.67 9.31 -28.30
CA ALA A 214 -14.14 9.80 -29.59
C ALA A 214 -14.37 11.32 -29.65
N GLU A 215 -14.81 11.93 -28.54
CA GLU A 215 -15.01 13.38 -28.46
C GLU A 215 -13.67 14.13 -28.56
N ILE A 216 -12.66 13.64 -27.85
CA ILE A 216 -11.30 14.22 -27.89
C ILE A 216 -10.68 14.00 -29.28
N ALA A 217 -10.86 12.81 -29.87
CA ALA A 217 -10.40 12.51 -31.22
C ALA A 217 -10.99 13.47 -32.24
N SER A 218 -12.26 13.80 -32.11
CA SER A 218 -12.96 14.74 -33.00
C SER A 218 -12.42 16.18 -32.84
N VAL A 219 -12.20 16.64 -31.60
CA VAL A 219 -11.71 17.99 -31.32
C VAL A 219 -10.27 18.17 -31.79
N LEU A 220 -9.44 17.16 -31.61
CA LEU A 220 -8.01 17.23 -31.95
C LEU A 220 -7.70 16.81 -33.39
N GLY A 221 -8.66 16.23 -34.12
CA GLY A 221 -8.39 15.62 -35.41
C GLY A 221 -7.39 14.45 -35.34
N ALA A 222 -7.27 13.82 -34.15
CA ALA A 222 -6.27 12.80 -33.89
C ALA A 222 -6.93 11.41 -33.74
N PRO A 223 -6.84 10.54 -34.76
CA PRO A 223 -7.46 9.21 -34.76
C PRO A 223 -6.99 8.31 -33.61
N VAL A 224 -5.80 8.57 -33.08
CA VAL A 224 -5.21 7.82 -31.96
C VAL A 224 -6.08 7.83 -30.70
N PHE A 225 -6.94 8.83 -30.51
CA PHE A 225 -7.90 8.88 -29.42
C PHE A 225 -9.20 8.10 -29.70
N SER A 226 -9.31 7.43 -30.85
CA SER A 226 -10.43 6.55 -31.21
C SER A 226 -9.95 5.11 -31.37
N GLU A 227 -9.14 4.66 -30.47
CA GLU A 227 -8.50 3.35 -30.51
C GLU A 227 -9.50 2.22 -30.26
N ASN A 228 -9.34 1.12 -31.00
CA ASN A 228 -10.08 -0.10 -30.71
C ASN A 228 -9.37 -0.87 -29.59
N VAL A 229 -10.01 -0.95 -28.43
CA VAL A 229 -9.45 -1.62 -27.24
C VAL A 229 -9.05 -3.09 -27.48
N ASN A 230 -9.68 -3.76 -28.46
CA ASN A 230 -9.36 -5.15 -28.78
C ASN A 230 -8.07 -5.32 -29.59
N ASN A 231 -7.58 -4.23 -30.19
CA ASN A 231 -6.37 -4.21 -31.01
C ASN A 231 -5.29 -3.31 -30.42
N HIS A 232 -5.42 -2.97 -29.13
CA HIS A 232 -4.47 -2.11 -28.47
C HIS A 232 -3.07 -2.72 -28.45
N GLN A 233 -2.10 -1.93 -28.86
CA GLN A 233 -0.69 -2.29 -28.79
C GLN A 233 -0.04 -1.67 -27.56
N PHE A 234 0.49 -2.51 -26.69
CA PHE A 234 1.20 -2.07 -25.50
C PHE A 234 2.57 -1.49 -25.87
N SER A 235 2.64 -0.18 -26.06
CA SER A 235 3.86 0.57 -26.34
C SER A 235 4.14 1.55 -25.21
N TYR A 236 5.34 1.48 -24.64
CA TYR A 236 5.77 2.40 -23.60
C TYR A 236 6.78 3.39 -24.19
N LEU A 237 6.51 4.67 -23.98
CA LEU A 237 7.23 5.78 -24.61
C LEU A 237 7.68 6.83 -23.57
N ASN A 238 7.66 6.47 -22.30
CA ASN A 238 8.12 7.31 -21.22
C ASN A 238 9.57 7.71 -21.42
N ASN A 239 9.90 8.98 -21.19
CA ASN A 239 11.28 9.48 -21.30
C ASN A 239 12.07 9.30 -20.00
N ILE A 240 11.39 9.07 -18.89
CA ILE A 240 12.00 8.79 -17.59
C ILE A 240 11.85 7.31 -17.29
N LYS A 241 12.94 6.63 -16.95
CA LYS A 241 12.87 5.25 -16.47
C LYS A 241 12.08 5.22 -15.16
N PRO A 242 10.92 4.55 -15.11
CA PRO A 242 10.15 4.46 -13.88
C PRO A 242 10.91 3.63 -12.83
N VAL A 243 10.90 4.11 -11.61
CA VAL A 243 11.53 3.43 -10.46
C VAL A 243 10.60 3.50 -9.27
N ASN A 244 10.28 2.34 -8.70
CA ASN A 244 9.70 2.23 -7.36
C ASN A 244 10.71 1.52 -6.45
N GLU A 245 11.11 2.16 -5.39
CA GLU A 245 11.99 1.57 -4.37
C GLU A 245 11.24 1.45 -3.05
N GLN A 246 11.22 0.23 -2.50
CA GLN A 246 10.65 -0.05 -1.19
C GLN A 246 11.68 -0.71 -0.28
N LYS A 247 11.76 -0.25 0.96
CA LYS A 247 12.58 -0.84 2.02
C LYS A 247 11.70 -1.07 3.23
N ASN A 248 11.69 -2.29 3.73
CA ASN A 248 10.87 -2.67 4.88
C ASN A 248 11.76 -3.30 5.94
N ALA A 249 11.57 -2.89 7.18
CA ALA A 249 12.13 -3.52 8.37
C ALA A 249 11.01 -3.75 9.37
N ASN A 250 10.85 -4.98 9.83
CA ASN A 250 9.84 -5.38 10.80
C ASN A 250 10.52 -6.10 11.96
N PHE A 251 10.08 -5.82 13.16
CA PHE A 251 10.51 -6.50 14.36
C PHE A 251 9.31 -6.76 15.26
N SER A 252 9.21 -7.96 15.82
CA SER A 252 8.16 -8.29 16.78
C SER A 252 8.66 -9.24 17.85
N ILE A 253 8.09 -9.10 19.04
CA ILE A 253 8.20 -10.03 20.14
C ILE A 253 6.79 -10.42 20.54
N LYS A 254 6.49 -11.70 20.52
CA LYS A 254 5.20 -12.26 20.91
C LYS A 254 5.38 -13.30 21.99
N GLY A 255 4.57 -13.23 23.02
CA GLY A 255 4.55 -14.20 24.10
C GLY A 255 3.19 -14.90 24.19
N GLU A 256 3.20 -16.19 24.48
CA GLU A 256 2.00 -17.01 24.71
C GLU A 256 2.22 -17.87 25.95
N TRP A 257 1.28 -17.81 26.90
CA TRP A 257 1.32 -18.57 28.15
C TRP A 257 -0.03 -19.20 28.46
N ASP A 258 -0.02 -20.46 28.84
CA ASP A 258 -1.18 -21.13 29.37
C ASP A 258 -1.23 -20.91 30.88
N THR A 259 -2.33 -20.36 31.37
CA THR A 259 -2.54 -20.04 32.79
C THR A 259 -3.81 -20.76 33.29
N SER A 260 -4.02 -20.75 34.61
CA SER A 260 -5.24 -21.32 35.19
C SER A 260 -6.53 -20.61 34.74
N LEU A 261 -6.43 -19.36 34.31
CA LEU A 261 -7.56 -18.57 33.80
C LEU A 261 -7.78 -18.73 32.29
N GLY A 262 -6.77 -19.24 31.57
CA GLY A 262 -6.80 -19.38 30.13
C GLY A 262 -5.47 -19.00 29.48
N LYS A 263 -5.50 -18.84 28.16
CA LYS A 263 -4.32 -18.53 27.36
C LYS A 263 -4.11 -17.01 27.28
N VAL A 264 -2.99 -16.54 27.78
CA VAL A 264 -2.53 -15.16 27.65
C VAL A 264 -1.65 -15.03 26.41
N THR A 265 -1.93 -14.07 25.56
CA THR A 265 -1.11 -13.72 24.39
C THR A 265 -0.81 -12.23 24.45
N SER A 266 0.46 -11.87 24.25
CA SER A 266 0.87 -10.46 24.13
C SER A 266 1.89 -10.29 23.03
N TYR A 267 1.85 -9.16 22.33
CA TYR A 267 2.92 -8.80 21.40
C TYR A 267 3.27 -7.32 21.44
N VAL A 268 4.50 -7.03 21.07
CA VAL A 268 4.99 -5.71 20.69
C VAL A 268 5.57 -5.83 19.28
N ALA A 269 5.23 -4.88 18.41
CA ALA A 269 5.75 -4.84 17.05
C ALA A 269 6.21 -3.43 16.66
N PHE A 270 7.25 -3.38 15.84
CA PHE A 270 7.82 -2.16 15.25
C PHE A 270 8.03 -2.38 13.76
N ASN A 271 7.58 -1.43 12.96
CA ASN A 271 7.73 -1.44 11.52
C ASN A 271 8.33 -0.12 11.06
N ASP A 272 9.28 -0.19 10.12
CA ASP A 272 9.84 0.96 9.39
C ASP A 272 9.77 0.62 7.91
N GLN A 273 8.96 1.36 7.17
CA GLN A 273 8.78 1.20 5.76
C GLN A 273 9.06 2.51 5.04
N LYS A 274 9.87 2.42 4.01
CA LYS A 274 10.12 3.50 3.06
C LYS A 274 9.64 3.06 1.70
N ASN A 275 8.87 3.91 1.06
CA ASN A 275 8.35 3.67 -0.28
C ASN A 275 8.43 4.97 -1.07
N GLN A 276 9.14 4.92 -2.19
CA GLN A 276 9.26 6.04 -3.10
C GLN A 276 9.16 5.58 -4.55
N PHE A 277 8.56 6.38 -5.40
CA PHE A 277 8.63 6.17 -6.82
C PHE A 277 8.85 7.48 -7.60
N LEU A 278 9.52 7.33 -8.72
CA LEU A 278 9.69 8.35 -9.74
C LEU A 278 9.24 7.78 -11.07
N THR A 279 8.50 8.54 -11.83
CA THR A 279 8.05 8.16 -13.16
C THR A 279 7.88 9.39 -14.04
N ASP A 280 7.67 9.16 -15.32
CA ASP A 280 7.24 10.18 -16.25
C ASP A 280 5.86 10.70 -15.86
N GLY A 281 5.74 12.00 -15.66
CA GLY A 281 4.49 12.67 -15.30
C GLY A 281 3.47 12.68 -16.43
N THR A 282 3.92 12.54 -17.66
CA THR A 282 3.03 12.54 -18.82
C THR A 282 2.28 11.21 -18.96
N SER A 283 2.79 10.13 -18.38
CA SER A 283 2.32 8.75 -18.56
C SER A 283 2.09 8.37 -20.04
N ALA A 284 1.82 7.10 -20.33
CA ALA A 284 1.68 6.63 -21.71
C ALA A 284 0.58 7.34 -22.52
N ALA A 285 -0.47 7.80 -21.85
CA ALA A 285 -1.59 8.49 -22.49
C ALA A 285 -1.25 9.94 -22.90
N PHE A 286 -0.42 10.60 -22.12
CA PHE A 286 -0.08 12.01 -22.34
C PHE A 286 1.12 12.22 -23.26
N TYR A 287 1.86 11.16 -23.59
CA TYR A 287 2.94 11.23 -24.57
C TYR A 287 2.48 11.89 -25.89
N LEU A 288 1.28 11.54 -26.35
CA LEU A 288 0.72 12.13 -27.57
C LEU A 288 0.51 13.64 -27.46
N TYR A 289 0.25 14.13 -26.25
CA TYR A 289 0.14 15.56 -26.00
C TYR A 289 1.51 16.24 -26.09
N SER A 290 2.58 15.57 -25.65
CA SER A 290 3.94 16.09 -25.78
C SER A 290 4.41 16.27 -27.22
N LEU A 291 3.76 15.61 -28.16
CA LEU A 291 4.03 15.75 -29.60
C LEU A 291 3.29 16.92 -30.26
N THR A 292 2.37 17.58 -29.55
CA THR A 292 1.67 18.73 -30.10
C THR A 292 2.58 19.93 -30.26
N PRO A 293 2.45 20.74 -31.35
CA PRO A 293 3.26 21.95 -31.51
C PRO A 293 3.18 22.89 -30.32
N ALA A 294 1.99 23.06 -29.73
CA ALA A 294 1.78 23.93 -28.57
C ALA A 294 2.61 23.48 -27.36
N CYS A 295 2.73 22.18 -27.12
CA CYS A 295 3.56 21.65 -26.05
C CYS A 295 5.05 21.83 -26.34
N GLN A 296 5.47 21.56 -27.56
CA GLN A 296 6.88 21.74 -27.98
C GLN A 296 7.29 23.23 -27.91
N ASP A 297 6.42 24.13 -28.34
CA ASP A 297 6.69 25.57 -28.25
C ASP A 297 6.80 26.03 -26.80
N SER A 298 5.95 25.51 -25.90
CA SER A 298 6.04 25.78 -24.46
C SER A 298 7.32 25.24 -23.84
N ASN A 299 7.75 24.05 -24.22
CA ASN A 299 9.01 23.46 -23.79
C ASN A 299 10.21 24.27 -24.25
N ASN A 300 10.20 24.71 -25.51
CA ASN A 300 11.23 25.56 -26.08
C ASN A 300 11.29 26.91 -25.36
N ALA A 301 10.15 27.52 -25.10
CA ALA A 301 10.05 28.79 -24.38
C ALA A 301 10.55 28.63 -22.91
N ALA A 302 10.18 27.57 -22.23
CA ALA A 302 10.68 27.28 -20.88
C ALA A 302 12.19 27.04 -20.87
N SER A 303 12.72 26.27 -21.81
CA SER A 303 14.15 25.98 -21.94
C SER A 303 14.97 27.21 -22.27
N SER A 304 14.39 28.17 -23.00
CA SER A 304 15.03 29.46 -23.30
C SER A 304 14.92 30.48 -22.16
N GLY A 305 14.23 30.15 -21.07
CA GLY A 305 13.95 31.06 -19.96
C GLY A 305 12.90 32.11 -20.28
N SER A 306 12.18 31.97 -21.40
CA SER A 306 11.12 32.93 -21.81
C SER A 306 9.83 32.70 -21.05
N LEU A 307 9.63 31.51 -20.46
CA LEU A 307 8.52 31.19 -19.58
C LEU A 307 9.07 30.64 -18.27
N PRO A 308 8.46 31.01 -17.13
CA PRO A 308 8.78 30.32 -15.90
C PRO A 308 8.39 28.84 -16.03
N ALA A 309 9.36 27.96 -15.80
CA ALA A 309 9.08 26.53 -15.74
C ALA A 309 8.28 26.22 -14.47
N PRO A 310 7.44 25.25 -14.52
CA PRO A 310 6.94 24.38 -15.56
C PRO A 310 5.64 24.95 -16.11
N PHE A 311 5.68 25.54 -17.23
CA PHE A 311 4.48 26.14 -17.74
C PHE A 311 4.11 25.76 -19.17
N TYR A 312 2.89 25.37 -19.36
CA TYR A 312 2.36 24.94 -20.59
C TYR A 312 0.97 25.20 -20.79
N TYR A 313 0.61 26.41 -21.05
CA TYR A 313 -0.75 26.72 -21.28
C TYR A 313 -0.88 27.38 -22.63
N SER A 314 -1.51 26.68 -23.55
CA SER A 314 -1.99 27.31 -24.75
C SER A 314 -3.36 27.93 -24.48
N ALA A 315 -3.43 29.23 -24.41
CA ALA A 315 -4.71 29.95 -24.30
C ALA A 315 -5.69 29.64 -25.44
N ASN A 316 -5.18 29.09 -26.55
CA ASN A 316 -5.94 28.79 -27.77
C ASN A 316 -5.91 27.30 -28.13
N GLY A 317 -5.39 26.44 -27.28
CA GLY A 317 -5.33 25.00 -27.55
C GLY A 317 -6.57 24.26 -27.03
N PRO A 318 -6.84 23.07 -27.56
CA PRO A 318 -7.98 22.25 -27.15
C PRO A 318 -7.89 21.77 -25.69
N PHE A 319 -6.74 21.88 -25.05
CA PHE A 319 -6.52 21.56 -23.63
C PHE A 319 -6.39 22.80 -22.76
N VAL A 320 -7.19 23.79 -23.04
CA VAL A 320 -7.28 25.03 -22.24
C VAL A 320 -7.51 24.76 -20.76
N ASN A 321 -8.11 23.62 -20.44
CA ASN A 321 -8.30 23.14 -19.08
C ASN A 321 -7.66 21.75 -18.98
N SER A 322 -6.41 21.69 -18.54
CA SER A 322 -5.77 20.41 -18.30
C SER A 322 -6.58 19.59 -17.30
N PHE A 323 -6.57 18.27 -17.49
CA PHE A 323 -7.18 17.32 -16.56
C PHE A 323 -6.50 17.26 -15.19
N LEU A 324 -5.38 17.95 -15.05
CA LEU A 324 -4.58 17.94 -13.83
C LEU A 324 -4.47 19.35 -13.24
N PRO A 325 -5.58 19.92 -12.78
CA PRO A 325 -5.49 21.14 -12.01
C PRO A 325 -4.81 20.86 -10.65
N PRO A 326 -4.07 21.82 -10.13
CA PRO A 326 -3.70 23.12 -10.66
C PRO A 326 -2.41 23.10 -11.48
N TYR A 327 -1.81 21.94 -11.69
CA TYR A 327 -0.45 21.74 -12.19
C TYR A 327 -0.42 21.28 -13.64
N SER A 328 -1.31 21.79 -14.42
CA SER A 328 -1.40 21.50 -15.85
C SER A 328 -0.09 21.67 -16.60
N GLY A 329 0.78 22.41 -16.04
CA GLY A 329 2.04 22.69 -16.62
C GLY A 329 3.04 21.57 -16.71
N THR A 330 2.84 20.51 -15.99
CA THR A 330 3.77 19.35 -15.99
C THR A 330 3.51 18.40 -17.13
N SER A 331 2.49 18.65 -17.91
CA SER A 331 1.95 17.67 -18.85
C SER A 331 2.74 17.51 -20.14
N CYS A 332 3.59 18.46 -20.50
CA CYS A 332 4.29 18.39 -21.77
C CYS A 332 5.49 17.46 -21.75
N ASP A 333 6.29 17.55 -20.72
CA ASP A 333 7.37 16.64 -20.45
C ASP A 333 7.75 16.84 -18.98
N GLY A 334 7.22 16.00 -18.15
CA GLY A 334 7.30 16.15 -16.72
C GLY A 334 7.57 14.86 -15.99
N TYR A 335 7.74 14.96 -14.70
CA TYR A 335 7.88 13.82 -13.83
C TYR A 335 6.82 13.83 -12.72
N GLN A 336 6.58 12.67 -12.16
CA GLN A 336 5.85 12.47 -10.93
C GLN A 336 6.73 11.74 -9.92
N TYR A 337 6.89 12.33 -8.74
CA TYR A 337 7.57 11.72 -7.61
C TYR A 337 6.60 11.59 -6.45
N GLN A 338 6.63 10.45 -5.79
CA GLN A 338 5.92 10.24 -4.53
C GLN A 338 6.82 9.52 -3.53
N GLN A 339 6.69 9.93 -2.26
CA GLN A 339 7.32 9.26 -1.13
C GLN A 339 6.24 9.01 -0.07
N ARG A 340 6.24 7.80 0.48
CA ARG A 340 5.29 7.37 1.51
C ARG A 340 6.02 6.53 2.51
N ASP A 341 6.63 7.20 3.46
CA ASP A 341 7.31 6.53 4.56
C ASP A 341 6.34 6.28 5.70
N GLN A 342 6.44 5.14 6.36
CA GLN A 342 5.66 4.84 7.55
C GLN A 342 6.54 4.19 8.61
N LYS A 343 6.38 4.68 9.84
CA LYS A 343 6.90 4.03 11.05
C LYS A 343 5.75 3.79 11.99
N ASP A 344 5.64 2.58 12.48
CA ASP A 344 4.62 2.26 13.46
C ASP A 344 5.14 1.37 14.57
N SER A 345 4.49 1.48 15.70
CA SER A 345 4.62 0.57 16.83
C SER A 345 3.25 0.15 17.32
N SER A 346 3.12 -1.11 17.69
CA SER A 346 1.87 -1.63 18.22
C SER A 346 2.11 -2.59 19.39
N PHE A 347 1.09 -2.65 20.26
CA PHE A 347 1.04 -3.53 21.42
C PHE A 347 -0.34 -4.13 21.52
N GLU A 348 -0.42 -5.42 21.81
CA GLU A 348 -1.66 -6.10 22.15
C GLU A 348 -1.42 -7.03 23.35
N LEU A 349 -2.39 -7.06 24.23
CA LEU A 349 -2.50 -8.05 25.30
C LEU A 349 -3.91 -8.62 25.27
N ARG A 350 -4.03 -9.95 25.21
CA ARG A 350 -5.32 -10.64 25.28
C ARG A 350 -5.23 -11.88 26.13
N ILE A 351 -6.36 -12.23 26.72
CA ILE A 351 -6.57 -13.48 27.46
C ILE A 351 -7.83 -14.16 26.92
N ALA A 352 -7.75 -15.46 26.69
CA ALA A 352 -8.87 -16.27 26.22
C ALA A 352 -9.07 -17.46 27.16
N SER A 353 -10.33 -17.74 27.53
CA SER A 353 -10.67 -18.93 28.33
C SER A 353 -10.31 -20.22 27.63
N PRO A 354 -10.18 -21.34 28.36
CA PRO A 354 -10.08 -22.66 27.73
C PRO A 354 -11.25 -22.93 26.77
N GLY A 355 -10.94 -23.57 25.63
CA GLY A 355 -11.92 -23.81 24.57
C GLY A 355 -12.92 -24.94 24.81
N ASN A 356 -12.71 -25.76 25.85
CA ASN A 356 -13.52 -26.94 26.17
C ASN A 356 -14.68 -26.68 27.15
N GLN A 357 -15.02 -25.40 27.39
CA GLN A 357 -16.10 -25.00 28.27
C GLN A 357 -17.32 -24.53 27.44
N ALA A 358 -18.54 -24.72 28.00
CA ALA A 358 -19.76 -24.23 27.37
C ALA A 358 -19.77 -22.70 27.25
N LEU A 359 -19.22 -21.98 28.22
CA LEU A 359 -18.99 -20.54 28.16
C LEU A 359 -17.52 -20.28 27.87
N ARG A 360 -17.25 -19.67 26.73
CA ARG A 360 -15.93 -19.23 26.28
C ARG A 360 -15.88 -17.74 26.20
N TRP A 361 -14.77 -17.16 26.62
CA TRP A 361 -14.61 -15.71 26.58
C TRP A 361 -13.19 -15.33 26.17
N LEU A 362 -13.10 -14.14 25.61
CA LEU A 362 -11.84 -13.46 25.27
C LEU A 362 -11.95 -12.01 25.68
N ALA A 363 -10.87 -11.45 26.22
CA ALA A 363 -10.76 -10.02 26.50
C ALA A 363 -9.35 -9.53 26.11
N GLY A 364 -9.24 -8.28 25.68
CA GLY A 364 -7.95 -7.72 25.28
C GLY A 364 -7.94 -6.21 25.17
N ILE A 365 -6.72 -5.71 25.07
CA ILE A 365 -6.42 -4.29 24.82
C ILE A 365 -5.43 -4.19 23.67
N TYR A 366 -5.54 -3.10 22.91
CA TYR A 366 -4.65 -2.79 21.79
C TYR A 366 -4.22 -1.34 21.87
N TYR A 367 -2.98 -1.08 21.49
CA TYR A 367 -2.43 0.25 21.27
C TYR A 367 -1.58 0.28 19.99
N GLY A 368 -1.70 1.36 19.20
CA GLY A 368 -0.88 1.60 18.01
C GLY A 368 -0.54 3.08 17.85
N ASP A 369 0.71 3.36 17.49
CA ASP A 369 1.17 4.69 17.07
C ASP A 369 1.76 4.58 15.66
N ILE A 370 1.09 5.21 14.69
CA ILE A 370 1.40 5.13 13.28
C ILE A 370 1.78 6.52 12.81
N LYS A 371 2.98 6.67 12.28
CA LYS A 371 3.50 7.91 11.71
C LYS A 371 3.77 7.72 10.23
N ARG A 372 3.22 8.61 9.42
CA ARG A 372 3.42 8.61 7.97
C ARG A 372 3.98 9.94 7.53
N HIS A 373 4.96 9.89 6.64
CA HIS A 373 5.46 11.05 5.90
C HIS A 373 5.10 10.87 4.43
N VAL A 374 4.32 11.78 3.89
CA VAL A 374 3.83 11.72 2.51
C VAL A 374 4.31 12.93 1.75
N VAL A 375 5.00 12.68 0.65
CA VAL A 375 5.42 13.72 -0.30
C VAL A 375 4.90 13.38 -1.67
N VAL A 376 4.27 14.35 -2.33
CA VAL A 376 3.92 14.28 -3.74
C VAL A 376 4.48 15.51 -4.43
N SER A 377 5.29 15.27 -5.45
CA SER A 377 5.89 16.32 -6.25
C SER A 377 5.69 16.00 -7.73
N GLN A 378 5.28 16.98 -8.47
CA GLN A 378 5.27 16.94 -9.92
C GLN A 378 6.09 18.10 -10.44
N GLY A 379 6.64 17.96 -11.62
CA GLY A 379 7.45 19.02 -12.17
C GLY A 379 7.75 18.82 -13.64
N TYR A 380 8.36 19.84 -14.19
CA TYR A 380 8.87 19.87 -15.54
C TYR A 380 10.18 19.11 -15.65
N ASP A 381 10.35 18.37 -16.73
CA ASP A 381 11.60 17.74 -17.10
C ASP A 381 12.37 18.66 -18.04
N PRO A 382 13.37 19.43 -17.56
CA PRO A 382 14.17 20.31 -18.41
C PRO A 382 15.25 19.56 -19.18
N GLY A 383 15.26 18.25 -19.12
CA GLY A 383 16.31 17.44 -19.73
C GLY A 383 16.42 17.69 -21.23
N ALA A 384 17.64 17.81 -21.75
CA ALA A 384 17.90 17.84 -23.17
C ALA A 384 17.36 16.56 -23.80
N ASN A 385 16.56 16.68 -24.82
CA ASN A 385 15.85 15.56 -25.44
C ASN A 385 14.79 14.90 -24.51
N GLY A 386 14.30 15.63 -23.52
CA GLY A 386 13.27 15.15 -22.62
C GLY A 386 13.73 14.05 -21.68
N SER A 387 14.96 14.06 -21.26
CA SER A 387 15.48 13.07 -20.32
C SER A 387 15.95 13.72 -19.04
N LEU A 388 15.12 13.63 -18.00
CA LEU A 388 15.55 13.99 -16.66
C LEU A 388 16.61 12.97 -16.22
N SER A 389 17.84 13.42 -15.99
CA SER A 389 18.80 12.55 -15.32
C SER A 389 18.32 12.38 -13.87
N ALA A 390 18.32 11.14 -13.37
CA ALA A 390 17.98 10.85 -11.98
C ALA A 390 18.82 11.67 -10.96
N GLN A 391 19.96 12.18 -11.40
CA GLN A 391 20.84 13.03 -10.60
C GLN A 391 20.43 14.50 -10.57
N ALA A 392 19.69 14.96 -11.58
CA ALA A 392 19.16 16.34 -11.60
C ALA A 392 17.85 16.45 -10.84
N PHE A 393 17.23 15.31 -10.53
CA PHE A 393 15.99 15.28 -9.78
C PHE A 393 16.29 15.35 -8.29
N VAL A 394 15.95 16.48 -7.70
CA VAL A 394 16.03 16.67 -6.26
C VAL A 394 14.68 17.20 -5.81
N PRO A 395 13.78 16.34 -5.32
CA PRO A 395 12.47 16.77 -4.90
C PRO A 395 12.61 17.78 -3.77
N TYR A 396 11.89 18.90 -3.86
CA TYR A 396 11.78 19.94 -2.83
C TYR A 396 13.10 20.30 -2.12
N SER A 397 14.25 20.13 -2.75
CA SER A 397 15.53 20.19 -2.06
C SER A 397 15.99 21.59 -1.69
N ASN A 398 15.55 22.61 -2.27
CA ASN A 398 16.13 23.93 -2.08
C ASN A 398 15.10 25.05 -1.93
N GLY A 399 14.07 24.74 -1.18
CA GLY A 399 13.06 25.76 -0.88
C GLY A 399 12.39 26.31 -2.13
N MET A 400 12.18 25.44 -3.13
CA MET A 400 11.41 25.76 -4.33
C MET A 400 12.11 26.65 -5.35
N THR A 401 13.41 26.61 -5.40
CA THR A 401 14.18 27.30 -6.45
C THR A 401 14.36 26.44 -7.70
N ASN A 402 14.01 25.15 -7.65
CA ASN A 402 13.96 24.28 -8.82
C ASN A 402 12.55 24.31 -9.46
N SER A 403 12.43 23.74 -10.63
CA SER A 403 11.18 23.65 -11.38
C SER A 403 10.19 22.60 -10.83
N THR A 404 10.41 22.11 -9.63
CA THR A 404 9.62 21.06 -8.99
C THR A 404 8.46 21.64 -8.23
N ASP A 405 7.26 21.22 -8.53
CA ASP A 405 6.08 21.54 -7.74
C ASP A 405 5.92 20.54 -6.59
N LEU A 406 5.89 21.07 -5.40
CA LEU A 406 5.61 20.34 -4.21
C LEU A 406 4.12 20.47 -3.88
N GLU A 407 3.33 19.45 -4.25
CA GLU A 407 1.89 19.46 -4.02
C GLU A 407 1.54 19.10 -2.58
N TYR A 408 2.22 18.09 -2.05
CA TYR A 408 2.05 17.61 -0.68
C TYR A 408 3.40 17.38 -0.03
N ASN A 409 3.49 17.76 1.22
CA ASN A 409 4.55 17.40 2.14
C ASN A 409 3.93 17.43 3.53
N ASP A 410 3.45 16.28 3.98
CA ASP A 410 2.65 16.19 5.19
C ASP A 410 3.15 15.08 6.10
N ASP A 411 3.21 15.39 7.38
CA ASP A 411 3.39 14.40 8.44
C ASP A 411 2.03 14.06 9.06
N PHE A 412 1.67 12.78 9.02
CA PHE A 412 0.47 12.25 9.65
C PHE A 412 0.82 11.39 10.85
N GLN A 413 0.03 11.50 11.91
CA GLN A 413 0.10 10.59 13.03
C GLN A 413 -1.29 10.09 13.40
N SER A 414 -1.42 8.76 13.61
CA SER A 414 -2.60 8.12 14.15
C SER A 414 -2.23 7.36 15.42
N LYS A 415 -2.83 7.74 16.56
CA LYS A 415 -2.75 7.01 17.82
C LYS A 415 -4.05 6.30 18.08
N VAL A 416 -3.99 4.99 18.19
CA VAL A 416 -5.17 4.12 18.34
C VAL A 416 -5.09 3.40 19.67
N SER A 417 -6.18 3.40 20.42
CA SER A 417 -6.34 2.60 21.63
C SER A 417 -7.65 1.84 21.53
N ALA A 418 -7.66 0.58 21.93
CA ALA A 418 -8.87 -0.21 21.93
C ALA A 418 -8.97 -1.14 23.13
N VAL A 419 -10.20 -1.42 23.52
CA VAL A 419 -10.58 -2.50 24.42
C VAL A 419 -11.59 -3.39 23.70
N PHE A 420 -11.42 -4.70 23.80
CA PHE A 420 -12.28 -5.65 23.09
C PHE A 420 -12.52 -6.92 23.90
N GLY A 421 -13.61 -7.60 23.57
CA GLY A 421 -13.93 -8.89 24.16
C GLY A 421 -15.00 -9.64 23.39
N GLN A 422 -15.08 -10.93 23.67
CA GLN A 422 -16.07 -11.83 23.09
C GLN A 422 -16.57 -12.79 24.19
N LEU A 423 -17.85 -13.07 24.14
CA LEU A 423 -18.49 -14.18 24.86
C LEU A 423 -19.10 -15.12 23.84
N ALA A 424 -18.80 -16.39 23.93
CA ALA A 424 -19.45 -17.45 23.15
C ALA A 424 -20.05 -18.48 24.11
N TYR A 425 -21.29 -18.87 23.87
CA TYR A 425 -22.02 -19.78 24.73
C TYR A 425 -22.75 -20.85 23.91
N ASP A 426 -22.60 -22.10 24.33
CA ASP A 426 -23.32 -23.21 23.76
C ASP A 426 -24.73 -23.25 24.38
N VAL A 427 -25.68 -22.57 23.70
CA VAL A 427 -27.10 -22.49 24.14
C VAL A 427 -27.82 -23.84 24.03
N ALA A 428 -27.30 -24.73 23.20
CA ALA A 428 -27.66 -26.14 23.06
C ALA A 428 -26.44 -26.94 22.59
N PRO A 429 -26.43 -28.27 22.69
CA PRO A 429 -25.27 -29.08 22.27
C PRO A 429 -24.81 -28.86 20.82
N ASN A 430 -25.71 -28.35 19.99
CA ASN A 430 -25.44 -28.10 18.57
C ASN A 430 -25.66 -26.64 18.15
N VAL A 431 -25.85 -25.72 19.12
CA VAL A 431 -26.09 -24.30 18.85
C VAL A 431 -25.17 -23.43 19.70
N GLU A 432 -24.30 -22.66 19.04
CA GLU A 432 -23.46 -21.65 19.67
C GLU A 432 -23.97 -20.25 19.33
N ALA A 433 -24.09 -19.40 20.32
CA ALA A 433 -24.30 -17.95 20.16
C ALA A 433 -23.06 -17.19 20.66
N ALA A 434 -22.60 -16.19 19.93
CA ALA A 434 -21.48 -15.37 20.36
C ALA A 434 -21.75 -13.88 20.17
N LEU A 435 -21.31 -13.08 21.14
CA LEU A 435 -21.31 -11.62 21.11
C LEU A 435 -19.88 -11.14 21.28
N ALA A 436 -19.38 -10.37 20.31
CA ALA A 436 -18.12 -9.67 20.42
C ALA A 436 -18.38 -8.16 20.42
N LEU A 437 -17.60 -7.44 21.21
CA LEU A 437 -17.64 -5.99 21.33
C LEU A 437 -16.21 -5.46 21.29
N ARG A 438 -16.02 -4.37 20.55
CA ARG A 438 -14.78 -3.60 20.56
C ARG A 438 -15.10 -2.11 20.59
N TYR A 439 -14.35 -1.38 21.40
CA TYR A 439 -14.38 0.07 21.42
C TYR A 439 -13.00 0.59 21.04
N ASP A 440 -12.94 1.31 19.94
CA ASP A 440 -11.75 2.00 19.46
C ASP A 440 -11.84 3.50 19.74
N SER A 441 -10.73 4.08 20.14
CA SER A 441 -10.50 5.53 20.20
C SER A 441 -9.25 5.84 19.38
N GLU A 442 -9.39 6.68 18.36
CA GLU A 442 -8.31 7.06 17.47
C GLU A 442 -8.18 8.58 17.44
N LYS A 443 -6.96 9.08 17.64
CA LYS A 443 -6.59 10.48 17.41
C LYS A 443 -5.69 10.57 16.19
N ARG A 444 -6.15 11.31 15.17
CA ARG A 444 -5.38 11.63 13.96
C ARG A 444 -4.91 13.06 14.00
N SER A 445 -3.67 13.29 13.59
CA SER A 445 -3.11 14.63 13.37
C SER A 445 -2.40 14.71 12.03
N VAL A 446 -2.31 15.91 11.50
CA VAL A 446 -1.56 16.25 10.29
C VAL A 446 -0.83 17.56 10.49
N ASP A 447 0.43 17.56 10.10
CA ASP A 447 1.30 18.71 10.01
C ASP A 447 1.67 18.92 8.55
N ASN A 448 1.31 20.10 8.00
CA ASN A 448 1.64 20.45 6.63
C ASN A 448 3.01 21.13 6.60
N LEU A 449 3.92 20.57 5.80
CA LEU A 449 5.32 21.00 5.69
C LEU A 449 5.62 21.70 4.37
N VAL A 450 4.61 21.92 3.50
CA VAL A 450 4.80 22.68 2.27
C VAL A 450 5.13 24.12 2.61
N GLY A 451 6.28 24.59 2.12
CA GLY A 451 6.78 25.93 2.44
C GLY A 451 5.93 27.08 1.85
N THR A 452 6.25 28.29 2.27
CA THR A 452 5.54 29.52 1.90
C THR A 452 5.97 30.10 0.55
N GLY A 453 6.86 29.46 -0.19
CA GLY A 453 7.38 30.01 -1.44
C GLY A 453 6.27 30.41 -2.40
N ALA A 454 6.43 31.57 -3.00
CA ALA A 454 5.54 32.00 -4.06
C ALA A 454 5.60 31.02 -5.21
N ASN A 455 4.45 30.62 -5.71
CA ASN A 455 4.37 29.76 -6.86
C ASN A 455 4.89 30.51 -8.09
N ALA A 456 5.99 30.06 -8.68
CA ALA A 456 6.48 30.63 -9.94
C ALA A 456 5.46 30.50 -11.08
N PHE A 457 4.51 29.58 -10.94
CA PHE A 457 3.38 29.40 -11.86
C PHE A 457 2.28 30.40 -11.73
N ALA A 458 2.27 31.16 -10.66
CA ALA A 458 1.22 32.15 -10.42
C ALA A 458 1.15 33.26 -11.45
N GLN A 459 2.19 33.43 -12.25
CA GLN A 459 2.16 34.37 -13.38
C GLN A 459 1.45 33.81 -14.60
N THR A 460 1.04 32.59 -14.56
CA THR A 460 0.50 31.86 -15.68
C THR A 460 -1.00 31.67 -15.54
N PRO A 461 -1.76 31.69 -16.63
CA PRO A 461 -3.19 31.53 -16.52
C PRO A 461 -3.53 30.16 -15.98
N LEU A 462 -4.07 30.11 -14.78
CA LEU A 462 -4.87 28.98 -14.37
C LEU A 462 -6.14 29.00 -15.20
N PHE A 463 -6.43 27.93 -15.94
CA PHE A 463 -7.65 27.81 -16.74
C PHE A 463 -7.86 28.87 -17.83
N GLY A 464 -6.81 29.32 -18.49
CA GLY A 464 -6.91 30.21 -19.65
C GLY A 464 -7.08 31.69 -19.35
N ALA A 465 -7.12 32.09 -18.11
CA ALA A 465 -7.13 33.50 -17.73
C ALA A 465 -5.74 33.94 -17.28
N ALA A 466 -5.20 35.02 -17.89
CA ALA A 466 -3.99 35.63 -17.40
C ALA A 466 -4.20 36.12 -15.97
N TRP A 467 -3.22 35.90 -15.09
CA TRP A 467 -3.22 36.52 -13.77
C TRP A 467 -3.18 38.01 -13.91
N THR A 468 -4.27 38.68 -13.58
CA THR A 468 -4.46 40.12 -13.89
C THR A 468 -4.08 41.04 -12.75
N GLY A 469 -3.49 40.55 -11.67
CA GLY A 469 -3.01 41.43 -10.61
C GLY A 469 -3.20 40.84 -9.20
N GLY A 470 -2.52 41.44 -8.23
CA GLY A 470 -2.46 41.02 -6.85
C GLY A 470 -1.17 40.27 -6.50
N ALA A 471 -1.05 39.83 -5.26
CA ALA A 471 0.05 38.97 -4.84
C ALA A 471 -0.02 37.63 -5.59
N GLN A 472 1.13 37.10 -5.96
CA GLN A 472 1.20 35.78 -6.60
C GLN A 472 0.64 34.71 -5.63
N PRO A 473 -0.21 33.79 -6.12
CA PRO A 473 -0.67 32.70 -5.27
C PRO A 473 0.51 31.83 -4.85
N TYR A 474 0.40 31.26 -3.68
CA TYR A 474 1.38 30.33 -3.17
C TYR A 474 1.12 28.93 -3.75
N ILE A 475 2.16 28.09 -3.82
CA ILE A 475 2.03 26.67 -4.21
C ILE A 475 0.99 25.96 -3.33
N ASN A 476 1.05 26.21 -2.02
CA ASN A 476 0.04 25.71 -1.13
C ASN A 476 -1.20 26.64 -1.15
N PRO A 477 -2.36 26.18 -1.59
CA PRO A 477 -3.58 26.96 -1.66
C PRO A 477 -4.01 27.58 -0.32
N ALA A 478 -3.61 27.02 0.81
CA ALA A 478 -3.93 27.57 2.12
C ALA A 478 -3.33 28.97 2.31
N TYR A 479 -2.12 29.22 1.83
CA TYR A 479 -1.50 30.55 1.89
C TYR A 479 -2.17 31.55 0.95
N THR A 480 -2.74 31.09 -0.14
CA THR A 480 -3.52 31.95 -1.05
C THR A 480 -4.86 32.35 -0.43
N GLN A 481 -5.50 31.42 0.30
CA GLN A 481 -6.76 31.68 0.99
C GLN A 481 -6.58 32.56 2.23
N ASP A 482 -5.47 32.39 2.95
CA ASP A 482 -5.11 33.17 4.13
C ASP A 482 -3.63 33.53 4.10
N PRO A 483 -3.27 34.68 3.52
CA PRO A 483 -1.88 35.14 3.43
C PRO A 483 -1.18 35.34 4.78
N THR A 484 -1.91 35.46 5.89
CA THR A 484 -1.30 35.59 7.22
C THR A 484 -0.56 34.31 7.63
N LEU A 485 -0.97 33.16 7.10
CA LEU A 485 -0.30 31.87 7.31
C LEU A 485 1.14 31.86 6.77
N ALA A 486 1.47 32.75 5.83
CA ALA A 486 2.85 32.89 5.34
C ALA A 486 3.84 33.31 6.44
N THR A 487 3.36 33.98 7.47
CA THR A 487 4.17 34.39 8.62
C THR A 487 3.99 33.51 9.84
N THR A 488 2.82 32.90 10.01
CA THR A 488 2.48 32.08 11.19
C THR A 488 2.65 30.57 10.95
N GLY A 489 2.79 30.15 9.70
CA GLY A 489 2.74 28.74 9.29
C GLY A 489 1.31 28.20 9.28
N ILE A 490 1.13 27.04 8.65
CA ILE A 490 -0.14 26.32 8.67
C ILE A 490 -0.23 25.58 10.01
N PRO A 491 -1.26 25.81 10.83
CA PRO A 491 -1.37 25.17 12.12
C PRO A 491 -1.62 23.66 11.95
N SER A 492 -1.01 22.87 12.83
CA SER A 492 -1.31 21.44 12.95
C SER A 492 -2.80 21.23 13.16
N ARG A 493 -3.35 20.21 12.52
CA ARG A 493 -4.76 19.82 12.66
C ARG A 493 -4.88 18.46 13.31
N SER A 494 -5.83 18.29 14.18
CA SER A 494 -6.12 16.99 14.77
C SER A 494 -7.61 16.77 14.96
N LYS A 495 -8.00 15.48 14.88
CA LYS A 495 -9.38 15.05 15.15
C LYS A 495 -9.35 13.70 15.83
N SER A 496 -10.28 13.53 16.79
CA SER A 496 -10.48 12.25 17.46
C SER A 496 -11.75 11.60 16.95
N PHE A 497 -11.68 10.28 16.84
CA PHE A 497 -12.78 9.41 16.43
C PHE A 497 -12.92 8.30 17.47
N SER A 498 -14.13 7.85 17.72
CA SER A 498 -14.38 6.68 18.55
C SER A 498 -15.55 5.91 18.02
N GLN A 499 -15.47 4.58 18.12
CA GLN A 499 -16.50 3.70 17.59
C GLN A 499 -16.64 2.44 18.41
N LEU A 500 -17.87 2.08 18.71
CA LEU A 500 -18.24 0.76 19.23
C LEU A 500 -18.55 -0.15 18.04
N GLN A 501 -17.93 -1.32 18.01
CA GLN A 501 -18.03 -2.32 16.94
C GLN A 501 -18.61 -3.61 17.52
N PRO A 502 -19.93 -3.80 17.51
CA PRO A 502 -20.56 -5.06 17.91
C PRO A 502 -20.51 -6.10 16.78
N LYS A 503 -20.41 -7.37 17.17
CA LYS A 503 -20.63 -8.52 16.29
C LYS A 503 -21.44 -9.57 17.05
N LEU A 504 -22.58 -9.94 16.49
CA LEU A 504 -23.41 -11.05 16.96
C LEU A 504 -23.32 -12.19 15.95
N SER A 505 -23.17 -13.41 16.42
CA SER A 505 -23.16 -14.59 15.56
C SER A 505 -23.88 -15.75 16.21
N LEU A 506 -24.48 -16.58 15.35
CA LEU A 506 -25.15 -17.82 15.69
C LEU A 506 -24.62 -18.89 14.77
N ASN A 507 -24.20 -20.01 15.32
CA ASN A 507 -23.79 -21.18 14.59
C ASN A 507 -24.67 -22.38 15.02
N TRP A 508 -25.28 -23.04 14.05
CA TRP A 508 -26.17 -24.17 14.29
C TRP A 508 -25.69 -25.38 13.47
N LYS A 509 -25.18 -26.37 14.18
CA LYS A 509 -24.76 -27.65 13.62
C LYS A 509 -25.99 -28.55 13.53
N LEU A 510 -26.57 -28.69 12.35
CA LEU A 510 -27.77 -29.49 12.10
C LEU A 510 -27.47 -31.00 12.02
N SER A 511 -26.31 -31.35 11.47
CA SER A 511 -25.76 -32.72 11.41
C SER A 511 -24.23 -32.65 11.39
N ASP A 512 -23.55 -33.80 11.34
CA ASP A 512 -22.10 -33.83 11.23
C ASP A 512 -21.58 -33.21 9.91
N ASP A 513 -22.40 -33.28 8.86
CA ASP A 513 -22.03 -32.79 7.53
C ASP A 513 -22.67 -31.43 7.16
N PHE A 514 -23.58 -30.91 7.99
CA PHE A 514 -24.33 -29.72 7.68
C PHE A 514 -24.44 -28.75 8.85
N SER A 515 -23.94 -27.54 8.67
CA SER A 515 -24.06 -26.43 9.61
C SER A 515 -24.61 -25.18 8.93
N MET A 516 -25.35 -24.39 9.68
CA MET A 516 -25.83 -23.05 9.29
C MET A 516 -25.25 -22.01 10.22
N TYR A 517 -24.89 -20.85 9.68
CA TYR A 517 -24.48 -19.73 10.51
C TYR A 517 -25.15 -18.45 10.05
N ALA A 518 -25.37 -17.55 10.99
CA ALA A 518 -25.78 -16.17 10.75
C ALA A 518 -24.89 -15.24 11.56
N SER A 519 -24.54 -14.10 10.98
CA SER A 519 -23.78 -13.08 11.71
C SER A 519 -24.20 -11.68 11.30
N TYR A 520 -24.22 -10.80 12.28
CA TYR A 520 -24.35 -9.35 12.09
C TYR A 520 -23.17 -8.69 12.75
N GLY A 521 -22.49 -7.80 12.04
CA GLY A 521 -21.32 -7.10 12.54
C GLY A 521 -21.25 -5.68 11.99
N TYR A 522 -20.76 -4.78 12.81
CA TYR A 522 -20.44 -3.42 12.44
C TYR A 522 -18.92 -3.23 12.45
N GLY A 523 -18.38 -2.57 11.42
CA GLY A 523 -16.95 -2.25 11.28
C GLY A 523 -16.71 -0.75 11.15
N PHE A 524 -15.53 -0.31 11.58
CA PHE A 524 -15.07 1.09 11.57
C PHE A 524 -13.72 1.22 10.83
#